data_beb7a94b98ad403e0a7a828814af549e
#
_entry.id   beb7a94b98ad403e0a7a828814af549e
#
_cell.length_a   1.000
_cell.length_b   1.000
_cell.length_c   1.000
_cell.angle_alpha   90.00
_cell.angle_beta   90.00
_cell.angle_gamma   90.00
#
_symmetry.space_group_name_H-M   'P 1'
#
loop_
_entity.id
_entity.type
_entity.pdbx_description
1 polymer ?
#
loop_
_entity_poly.entity_id
_entity_poly.type
_entity_poly.pdbx_seq_one_letter_code
_entity_poly.pdbx_strand_id
1 'polypeptide(L)'
;MALFPRRIGGRYHALSRHDGATNAVASTDDLTIWRDATPLEVDVAGWEVIHVGNCGPPVELAEGWLVLTHGVGPFRTYSIGALLLDLDEPTIVIGRTRQPLLTPQPDEQDGYVPNVVYTCGSLRLGDALLVPFGIADANIGFATFSIAEILAAMDAPRARPARERAVTRAGARIDD
;
A
#
# COMPACT_ATOMS: atom_id res chain seq x y z
N MET A 1 6.49 -9.68 -1.19
CA MET A 1 5.76 -9.58 0.11
C MET A 1 6.60 -8.74 1.06
N ALA A 2 5.94 -7.95 1.95
CA ALA A 2 6.63 -7.12 2.95
C ALA A 2 6.02 -7.42 4.33
N LEU A 3 6.84 -7.94 5.24
CA LEU A 3 6.43 -8.43 6.54
C LEU A 3 6.13 -7.25 7.49
N PHE A 4 5.06 -7.34 8.27
CA PHE A 4 4.83 -6.45 9.39
C PHE A 4 5.88 -6.70 10.48
N PRO A 5 6.38 -5.64 11.17
CA PRO A 5 7.51 -5.78 12.10
C PRO A 5 7.20 -6.57 13.38
N ARG A 6 5.93 -6.81 13.67
CA ARG A 6 5.48 -7.64 14.80
C ARG A 6 4.23 -8.46 14.45
N ARG A 7 3.90 -9.40 15.30
CA ARG A 7 2.61 -10.11 15.24
C ARG A 7 1.45 -9.18 15.61
N ILE A 8 0.32 -9.36 14.94
CA ILE A 8 -0.94 -8.68 15.20
C ILE A 8 -1.97 -9.77 15.48
N GLY A 9 -2.68 -9.70 16.60
CA GLY A 9 -3.60 -10.76 17.03
C GLY A 9 -2.93 -12.13 17.17
N GLY A 10 -1.63 -12.17 17.47
CA GLY A 10 -0.84 -13.42 17.61
C GLY A 10 -0.34 -14.01 16.29
N ARG A 11 -0.73 -13.48 15.11
CA ARG A 11 -0.37 -13.97 13.77
C ARG A 11 0.66 -13.07 13.11
N TYR A 12 1.44 -13.61 12.18
CA TYR A 12 2.27 -12.85 11.27
C TYR A 12 1.43 -12.31 10.12
N HIS A 13 1.71 -11.09 9.70
CA HIS A 13 1.05 -10.43 8.58
C HIS A 13 2.09 -9.93 7.59
N ALA A 14 1.73 -9.91 6.30
CA ALA A 14 2.55 -9.34 5.25
C ALA A 14 1.69 -8.66 4.19
N LEU A 15 2.17 -7.54 3.69
CA LEU A 15 1.65 -6.96 2.46
C LEU A 15 1.97 -7.90 1.30
N SER A 16 0.99 -8.16 0.46
CA SER A 16 1.06 -9.14 -0.63
C SER A 16 0.46 -8.58 -1.91
N ARG A 17 0.91 -9.11 -3.02
CA ARG A 17 0.32 -8.95 -4.36
C ARG A 17 0.33 -10.29 -5.07
N HIS A 18 -0.32 -11.27 -4.45
CA HIS A 18 -0.32 -12.66 -4.91
C HIS A 18 -0.93 -12.84 -6.31
N ASP A 19 -1.85 -11.97 -6.70
CA ASP A 19 -2.47 -11.90 -8.03
C ASP A 19 -1.71 -11.00 -9.03
N GLY A 20 -0.61 -10.38 -8.60
CA GLY A 20 0.19 -9.46 -9.39
C GLY A 20 -0.42 -8.07 -9.59
N ALA A 21 -1.63 -7.82 -9.12
CA ALA A 21 -2.37 -6.57 -9.36
C ALA A 21 -2.82 -5.86 -8.07
N THR A 22 -3.36 -6.61 -7.10
CA THR A 22 -4.05 -6.04 -5.94
C THR A 22 -3.18 -6.04 -4.69
N ASN A 23 -3.07 -4.90 -4.02
CA ASN A 23 -2.50 -4.86 -2.68
C ASN A 23 -3.42 -5.60 -1.72
N ALA A 24 -2.86 -6.51 -0.95
CA ALA A 24 -3.57 -7.33 0.02
C ALA A 24 -2.74 -7.51 1.30
N VAL A 25 -3.37 -7.85 2.39
CA VAL A 25 -2.70 -8.34 3.60
C VAL A 25 -2.94 -9.84 3.70
N ALA A 26 -1.86 -10.60 3.71
CA ALA A 26 -1.86 -12.03 3.96
C ALA A 26 -1.45 -12.31 5.40
N SER A 27 -1.94 -13.40 5.99
CA SER A 27 -1.60 -13.79 7.35
C SER A 27 -1.17 -15.25 7.46
N THR A 28 -0.38 -15.57 8.49
CA THR A 28 0.11 -16.92 8.77
C THR A 28 0.46 -17.08 10.26
N ASP A 29 0.48 -18.33 10.70
CA ASP A 29 0.88 -18.68 12.07
C ASP A 29 2.38 -19.05 12.15
N ASP A 30 2.99 -19.51 11.06
CA ASP A 30 4.30 -20.18 11.07
C ASP A 30 5.33 -19.63 10.05
N LEU A 31 5.00 -18.59 9.29
CA LEU A 31 5.83 -17.99 8.23
C LEU A 31 6.09 -18.87 6.99
N THR A 32 5.66 -20.12 6.99
CA THR A 32 5.92 -21.05 5.88
C THR A 32 4.81 -21.07 4.85
N ILE A 33 3.57 -21.04 5.30
CA ILE A 33 2.38 -21.07 4.43
C ILE A 33 1.57 -19.80 4.67
N TRP A 34 1.47 -18.98 3.64
CA TRP A 34 0.66 -17.76 3.66
C TRP A 34 -0.70 -18.03 3.05
N ARG A 35 -1.75 -17.74 3.82
CA ARG A 35 -3.14 -17.94 3.42
C ARG A 35 -3.93 -16.66 3.65
N ASP A 36 -5.19 -16.68 3.31
CA ASP A 36 -6.19 -15.67 3.68
C ASP A 36 -5.77 -14.24 3.29
N ALA A 37 -5.25 -14.07 2.07
CA ALA A 37 -4.92 -12.74 1.56
C ALA A 37 -6.22 -11.94 1.35
N THR A 38 -6.38 -10.88 2.15
CA THR A 38 -7.51 -9.96 2.06
C THR A 38 -7.10 -8.73 1.27
N PRO A 39 -7.76 -8.41 0.15
CA PRO A 39 -7.49 -7.20 -0.61
C PRO A 39 -7.70 -5.94 0.22
N LEU A 40 -6.80 -4.96 0.07
CA LEU A 40 -6.99 -3.63 0.61
C LEU A 40 -7.94 -2.86 -0.30
N GLU A 41 -9.10 -2.48 0.24
CA GLU A 41 -10.09 -1.73 -0.52
C GLU A 41 -9.80 -0.24 -0.43
N VAL A 42 -9.36 0.35 -1.55
CA VAL A 42 -9.11 1.80 -1.70
C VAL A 42 -9.68 2.30 -3.02
N ASP A 43 -10.13 3.55 -3.02
CA ASP A 43 -10.46 4.23 -4.27
C ASP A 43 -9.17 4.54 -5.04
N VAL A 44 -9.19 4.40 -6.35
CA VAL A 44 -8.05 4.69 -7.21
C VAL A 44 -7.94 6.19 -7.46
N ALA A 45 -6.77 6.77 -7.23
CA ALA A 45 -6.48 8.15 -7.60
C ALA A 45 -5.95 8.25 -9.05
N GLY A 46 -6.05 9.43 -9.67
CA GLY A 46 -5.68 9.62 -11.08
C GLY A 46 -4.22 9.32 -11.40
N TRP A 47 -3.32 9.44 -10.42
CA TRP A 47 -1.88 9.17 -10.59
C TRP A 47 -1.49 7.69 -10.44
N GLU A 48 -2.45 6.80 -10.11
CA GLU A 48 -2.24 5.37 -9.88
C GLU A 48 -3.25 4.48 -10.62
N VAL A 49 -3.88 5.03 -11.67
CA VAL A 49 -5.00 4.36 -12.39
C VAL A 49 -4.61 3.05 -13.07
N ILE A 50 -3.34 2.85 -13.40
CA ILE A 50 -2.87 1.66 -14.09
C ILE A 50 -2.57 0.56 -13.08
N HIS A 51 -1.94 0.92 -11.94
CA HIS A 51 -1.39 -0.07 -11.04
C HIS A 51 -0.99 0.56 -9.70
N VAL A 52 -1.17 -0.18 -8.61
CA VAL A 52 -0.71 0.17 -7.26
C VAL A 52 0.00 -1.00 -6.62
N GLY A 53 1.08 -0.74 -5.91
CA GLY A 53 1.80 -1.74 -5.12
C GLY A 53 2.37 -1.15 -3.84
N ASN A 54 2.74 -1.99 -2.88
CA ASN A 54 3.44 -1.56 -1.67
C ASN A 54 4.94 -1.39 -1.90
N CYS A 55 5.54 -0.48 -1.16
CA CYS A 55 6.97 -0.15 -1.18
C CYS A 55 7.64 -0.53 0.15
N GLY A 56 7.78 -1.81 0.41
CA GLY A 56 8.47 -2.30 1.61
C GLY A 56 7.58 -2.52 2.84
N PRO A 57 8.19 -2.79 3.99
CA PRO A 57 7.48 -3.07 5.23
C PRO A 57 6.70 -1.88 5.76
N PRO A 58 5.57 -2.10 6.45
CA PRO A 58 4.85 -1.05 7.16
C PRO A 58 5.67 -0.47 8.31
N VAL A 59 5.45 0.81 8.59
CA VAL A 59 6.01 1.53 9.74
C VAL A 59 4.92 1.70 10.78
N GLU A 60 5.17 1.24 12.01
CA GLU A 60 4.21 1.39 13.12
C GLU A 60 4.21 2.82 13.65
N LEU A 61 3.03 3.43 13.66
CA LEU A 61 2.74 4.73 14.27
C LEU A 61 1.67 4.55 15.36
N ALA A 62 1.45 5.55 16.18
CA ALA A 62 0.36 5.54 17.14
C ALA A 62 -1.02 5.54 16.46
N GLU A 63 -1.10 6.14 15.28
CA GLU A 63 -2.31 6.30 14.47
C GLU A 63 -2.64 5.08 13.61
N GLY A 64 -1.67 4.20 13.32
CA GLY A 64 -1.85 3.05 12.42
C GLY A 64 -0.54 2.56 11.81
N TRP A 65 -0.65 1.63 10.88
CA TRP A 65 0.46 1.14 10.07
C TRP A 65 0.61 2.03 8.82
N LEU A 66 1.67 2.85 8.79
CA LEU A 66 2.01 3.64 7.60
C LEU A 66 2.66 2.73 6.55
N VAL A 67 2.06 2.66 5.38
CA VAL A 67 2.54 1.88 4.22
C VAL A 67 2.85 2.82 3.07
N LEU A 68 4.10 2.87 2.65
CA LEU A 68 4.43 3.52 1.39
C LEU A 68 3.94 2.67 0.21
N THR A 69 3.37 3.33 -0.79
CA THR A 69 2.88 2.70 -2.02
C THR A 69 3.54 3.33 -3.24
N HIS A 70 3.66 2.56 -4.31
CA HIS A 70 3.91 3.12 -5.63
C HIS A 70 2.64 3.02 -6.45
N GLY A 71 2.35 4.07 -7.19
CA GLY A 71 1.28 4.10 -8.17
C GLY A 71 1.84 4.32 -9.56
N VAL A 72 1.17 3.76 -10.57
CA VAL A 72 1.49 3.96 -11.98
C VAL A 72 0.32 4.68 -12.64
N GLY A 73 0.60 5.88 -13.12
CA GLY A 73 -0.37 6.74 -13.78
C GLY A 73 -0.14 6.85 -15.30
N PRO A 74 -0.74 7.89 -15.92
CA PRO A 74 -0.56 8.18 -17.32
C PRO A 74 0.93 8.27 -17.70
N PHE A 75 1.25 7.93 -18.96
CA PHE A 75 2.63 7.88 -19.50
C PHE A 75 3.57 6.95 -18.73
N ARG A 76 3.01 5.96 -17.97
CA ARG A 76 3.76 5.06 -17.11
C ARG A 76 4.61 5.79 -16.05
N THR A 77 4.13 6.93 -15.59
CA THR A 77 4.78 7.67 -14.51
C THR A 77 4.58 6.91 -13.18
N TYR A 78 5.68 6.52 -12.55
CA TYR A 78 5.69 5.92 -11.22
C TYR A 78 5.89 6.99 -10.17
N SER A 79 5.00 7.01 -9.20
CA SER A 79 5.03 7.94 -8.08
C SER A 79 4.85 7.19 -6.77
N ILE A 80 5.28 7.80 -5.67
CA ILE A 80 5.17 7.23 -4.33
C ILE A 80 4.07 7.95 -3.56
N GLY A 81 3.17 7.19 -2.97
CA GLY A 81 2.15 7.67 -2.04
C GLY A 81 2.15 6.89 -0.74
N ALA A 82 1.10 7.00 0.04
CA ALA A 82 0.98 6.28 1.29
C ALA A 82 -0.46 5.88 1.63
N LEU A 83 -0.58 4.76 2.35
CA LEU A 83 -1.78 4.29 3.04
C LEU A 83 -1.53 4.28 4.55
N LEU A 84 -2.58 4.42 5.32
CA LEU A 84 -2.60 4.15 6.75
C LEU A 84 -3.59 3.01 7.00
N LEU A 85 -3.11 1.93 7.64
CA LEU A 85 -3.93 0.78 7.99
C LEU A 85 -4.20 0.77 9.49
N ASP A 86 -5.31 0.18 9.90
CA ASP A 86 -5.65 0.02 11.31
C ASP A 86 -4.61 -0.86 12.03
N LEU A 87 -4.32 -0.55 13.31
CA LEU A 87 -3.29 -1.23 14.10
C LEU A 87 -3.64 -2.68 14.46
N ASP A 88 -4.89 -2.93 14.74
CA ASP A 88 -5.38 -4.22 15.19
C ASP A 88 -5.94 -5.06 14.04
N GLU A 89 -6.51 -4.39 13.04
CA GLU A 89 -7.09 -5.01 11.84
C GLU A 89 -6.43 -4.43 10.57
N PRO A 90 -5.21 -4.86 10.21
CA PRO A 90 -4.42 -4.24 9.13
C PRO A 90 -4.99 -4.44 7.73
N THR A 91 -6.12 -5.13 7.59
CA THR A 91 -6.91 -5.22 6.36
C THR A 91 -7.80 -3.99 6.14
N ILE A 92 -7.98 -3.15 7.18
CA ILE A 92 -8.78 -1.93 7.12
C ILE A 92 -7.87 -0.74 6.79
N VAL A 93 -8.16 -0.07 5.69
CA VAL A 93 -7.51 1.19 5.32
C VAL A 93 -8.25 2.34 5.99
N ILE A 94 -7.54 3.08 6.84
CA ILE A 94 -8.10 4.23 7.60
C ILE A 94 -7.65 5.58 7.07
N GLY A 95 -6.68 5.62 6.15
CA GLY A 95 -6.23 6.84 5.48
C GLY A 95 -5.45 6.55 4.21
N ARG A 96 -5.41 7.52 3.30
CA ARG A 96 -4.58 7.48 2.10
C ARG A 96 -4.23 8.87 1.61
N THR A 97 -3.06 9.03 0.98
CA THR A 97 -2.72 10.27 0.29
C THR A 97 -3.41 10.32 -1.07
N ARG A 98 -4.08 11.46 -1.37
CA ARG A 98 -4.74 11.67 -2.67
C ARG A 98 -3.78 12.12 -3.76
N GLN A 99 -2.75 12.81 -3.35
CA GLN A 99 -1.64 13.23 -4.22
C GLN A 99 -0.41 12.39 -3.86
N PRO A 100 0.48 12.14 -4.81
CA PRO A 100 1.72 11.46 -4.51
C PRO A 100 2.59 12.31 -3.56
N LEU A 101 3.32 11.63 -2.68
CA LEU A 101 4.35 12.24 -1.84
C LEU A 101 5.62 12.57 -2.63
N LEU A 102 5.90 11.75 -3.64
CA LEU A 102 7.06 11.90 -4.50
C LEU A 102 6.68 11.51 -5.94
N THR A 103 7.08 12.33 -6.90
CA THR A 103 6.93 12.07 -8.33
C THR A 103 8.21 12.50 -9.05
N PRO A 104 8.55 11.89 -10.20
CA PRO A 104 9.74 12.30 -10.97
C PRO A 104 9.71 13.79 -11.30
N GLN A 105 10.77 14.52 -10.94
CA GLN A 105 10.93 15.91 -11.33
C GLN A 105 11.31 16.00 -12.82
N PRO A 106 11.17 17.17 -13.47
CA PRO A 106 11.48 17.30 -14.91
C PRO A 106 12.90 16.88 -15.28
N ASP A 107 13.89 17.08 -14.41
CA ASP A 107 15.28 16.68 -14.58
C ASP A 107 15.57 15.23 -14.15
N GLU A 108 14.57 14.54 -13.59
CA GLU A 108 14.63 13.14 -13.16
C GLU A 108 13.91 12.19 -14.13
N GLN A 109 13.37 12.71 -15.21
CA GLN A 109 12.53 11.92 -16.14
C GLN A 109 13.34 11.11 -17.14
N ASP A 110 14.63 11.39 -17.32
CA ASP A 110 15.51 10.71 -18.26
C ASP A 110 16.39 9.67 -17.54
N GLY A 111 16.49 8.47 -18.14
CA GLY A 111 17.33 7.39 -17.61
C GLY A 111 17.03 6.06 -18.27
N TYR A 112 17.46 4.96 -17.65
CA TYR A 112 17.23 3.61 -18.18
C TYR A 112 15.74 3.26 -18.23
N VAL A 113 14.96 3.65 -17.25
CA VAL A 113 13.50 3.59 -17.25
C VAL A 113 12.95 4.98 -16.95
N PRO A 114 12.52 5.74 -17.97
CA PRO A 114 12.04 7.11 -17.81
C PRO A 114 10.79 7.22 -16.90
N ASN A 115 10.60 8.39 -16.29
CA ASN A 115 9.41 8.75 -15.50
C ASN A 115 9.18 7.85 -14.26
N VAL A 116 10.25 7.35 -13.64
CA VAL A 116 10.14 6.45 -12.49
C VAL A 116 10.84 7.02 -11.26
N VAL A 117 10.12 7.13 -10.16
CA VAL A 117 10.65 7.11 -8.81
C VAL A 117 10.11 5.88 -8.08
N TYR A 118 11.01 5.12 -7.43
CA TYR A 118 10.64 3.88 -6.75
C TYR A 118 11.43 3.68 -5.48
N THR A 119 10.79 3.16 -4.43
CA THR A 119 11.45 2.80 -3.17
C THR A 119 11.12 1.37 -2.75
N CYS A 120 12.03 0.76 -2.00
CA CYS A 120 11.84 -0.57 -1.39
C CYS A 120 11.59 -0.48 0.13
N GLY A 121 11.44 0.72 0.68
CA GLY A 121 11.17 0.92 2.11
C GLY A 121 11.60 2.28 2.61
N SER A 122 11.52 2.44 3.92
CA SER A 122 11.84 3.68 4.61
C SER A 122 12.36 3.40 6.01
N LEU A 123 12.98 4.40 6.61
CA LEU A 123 13.45 4.38 7.99
C LEU A 123 12.79 5.53 8.77
N ARG A 124 12.12 5.18 9.88
CA ARG A 124 11.60 6.17 10.81
C ARG A 124 12.74 6.73 11.69
N LEU A 125 12.86 8.05 11.72
CA LEU A 125 13.82 8.80 12.54
C LEU A 125 13.03 9.82 13.37
N GLY A 126 12.57 9.40 14.55
CA GLY A 126 11.67 10.21 15.38
C GLY A 126 10.35 10.51 14.66
N ASP A 127 10.10 11.79 14.36
CA ASP A 127 8.90 12.26 13.67
C ASP A 127 9.10 12.42 12.15
N ALA A 128 10.24 11.96 11.63
CA ALA A 128 10.57 11.98 10.22
C ALA A 128 10.66 10.58 9.64
N LEU A 129 10.36 10.47 8.34
CA LEU A 129 10.52 9.28 7.53
C LEU A 129 11.58 9.55 6.47
N LEU A 130 12.73 8.87 6.57
CA LEU A 130 13.77 8.88 5.55
C LEU A 130 13.44 7.81 4.51
N VAL A 131 13.38 8.20 3.24
CA VAL A 131 13.03 7.35 2.11
C VAL A 131 14.15 7.40 1.07
N PRO A 132 14.98 6.37 0.95
CA PRO A 132 15.86 6.20 -0.20
C PRO A 132 15.01 5.80 -1.40
N PHE A 133 15.26 6.36 -2.57
CA PHE A 133 14.51 6.01 -3.79
C PHE A 133 15.40 6.00 -5.02
N GLY A 134 15.05 5.12 -5.97
CA GLY A 134 15.62 5.10 -7.31
C GLY A 134 14.97 6.14 -8.20
N ILE A 135 15.75 6.71 -9.11
CA ILE A 135 15.35 7.71 -10.09
C ILE A 135 15.67 7.16 -11.47
N ALA A 136 14.65 6.95 -12.29
CA ALA A 136 14.74 6.49 -13.68
C ALA A 136 15.64 5.26 -13.89
N ASP A 137 15.78 4.37 -12.87
CA ASP A 137 16.70 3.22 -12.79
C ASP A 137 18.17 3.57 -13.12
N ALA A 138 18.55 4.81 -12.90
CA ALA A 138 19.89 5.33 -13.21
C ALA A 138 20.60 5.95 -12.00
N ASN A 139 19.84 6.55 -11.08
CA ASN A 139 20.35 7.28 -9.93
C ASN A 139 19.63 6.88 -8.65
N ILE A 140 20.15 7.33 -7.51
CA ILE A 140 19.54 7.17 -6.18
C ILE A 140 19.40 8.54 -5.54
N GLY A 141 18.22 8.81 -4.99
CA GLY A 141 17.91 9.98 -4.18
C GLY A 141 17.52 9.60 -2.75
N PHE A 142 17.46 10.60 -1.88
CA PHE A 142 16.95 10.50 -0.52
C PHE A 142 15.94 11.62 -0.28
N ALA A 143 14.77 11.26 0.22
CA ALA A 143 13.76 12.21 0.66
C ALA A 143 13.51 12.07 2.16
N THR A 144 13.20 13.17 2.83
CA THR A 144 12.76 13.17 4.22
C THR A 144 11.39 13.80 4.30
N PHE A 145 10.44 13.08 4.88
CA PHE A 145 9.07 13.54 5.07
C PHE A 145 8.76 13.68 6.56
N SER A 146 8.02 14.71 6.93
CA SER A 146 7.38 14.78 8.24
C SER A 146 6.22 13.77 8.30
N ILE A 147 6.21 12.90 9.31
CA ILE A 147 5.12 11.94 9.51
C ILE A 147 3.79 12.69 9.72
N ALA A 148 3.82 13.79 10.49
CA ALA A 148 2.63 14.61 10.72
C ALA A 148 2.08 15.21 9.41
N GLU A 149 2.95 15.66 8.49
CA GLU A 149 2.51 16.18 7.19
C GLU A 149 1.95 15.08 6.29
N ILE A 150 2.54 13.88 6.29
CA ILE A 150 1.98 12.72 5.58
C ILE A 150 0.56 12.42 6.10
N LEU A 151 0.39 12.31 7.41
CA LEU A 151 -0.91 12.02 8.02
C LEU A 151 -1.94 13.14 7.73
N ALA A 152 -1.53 14.40 7.80
CA ALA A 152 -2.38 15.55 7.47
C ALA A 152 -2.82 15.59 5.99
N ALA A 153 -2.02 15.01 5.09
CA ALA A 153 -2.34 14.92 3.66
C ALA A 153 -3.23 13.72 3.32
N MET A 154 -3.56 12.88 4.30
CA MET A 154 -4.43 11.72 4.11
C MET A 154 -5.90 12.09 4.24
N ASP A 155 -6.70 11.57 3.32
CA ASP A 155 -8.16 11.53 3.46
C ASP A 155 -8.56 10.17 4.04
N ALA A 156 -9.63 10.15 4.84
CA ALA A 156 -10.28 8.90 5.19
C ALA A 156 -10.82 8.23 3.89
N PRO A 157 -10.67 6.91 3.72
CA PRO A 157 -11.25 6.22 2.58
C PRO A 157 -12.77 6.45 2.57
N ARG A 158 -13.32 6.69 1.39
CA ARG A 158 -14.78 6.75 1.25
C ARG A 158 -15.34 5.37 1.57
N ALA A 159 -16.26 5.31 2.54
CA ALA A 159 -16.98 4.08 2.82
C ALA A 159 -17.60 3.56 1.51
N ARG A 160 -17.18 2.40 1.05
CA ARG A 160 -17.83 1.75 -0.09
C ARG A 160 -19.25 1.40 0.35
N PRO A 161 -20.29 1.68 -0.46
CA PRO A 161 -21.61 1.21 -0.15
C PRO A 161 -21.55 -0.30 0.05
N ALA A 162 -22.11 -0.79 1.16
CA ALA A 162 -22.13 -2.20 1.49
C ALA A 162 -22.58 -2.99 0.26
N ARG A 163 -21.71 -3.84 -0.30
CA ARG A 163 -22.13 -4.79 -1.32
C ARG A 163 -23.20 -5.64 -0.66
N GLU A 164 -24.40 -5.61 -1.20
CA GLU A 164 -25.45 -6.58 -0.86
C GLU A 164 -24.80 -7.97 -0.91
N ARG A 165 -24.74 -8.63 0.23
CA ARG A 165 -24.34 -10.03 0.31
C ARG A 165 -25.32 -10.79 -0.58
N ALA A 166 -24.84 -11.32 -1.70
CA ALA A 166 -25.64 -12.22 -2.52
C ALA A 166 -26.12 -13.35 -1.61
N VAL A 167 -27.42 -13.37 -1.34
CA VAL A 167 -28.07 -14.47 -0.62
C VAL A 167 -27.98 -15.66 -1.54
N THR A 168 -27.04 -16.56 -1.24
CA THR A 168 -27.00 -17.87 -1.89
C THR A 168 -28.25 -18.63 -1.42
N ARG A 169 -29.27 -18.65 -2.26
CA ARG A 169 -30.42 -19.54 -2.04
C ARG A 169 -29.89 -20.99 -2.05
N ALA A 170 -29.96 -21.63 -0.89
CA ALA A 170 -29.78 -23.06 -0.77
C ALA A 170 -30.70 -23.77 -1.75
N GLY A 171 -30.11 -24.59 -2.60
CA GLY A 171 -30.84 -25.37 -3.61
C GLY A 171 -31.88 -26.28 -2.96
N ALA A 172 -33.07 -26.26 -3.53
CA ALA A 172 -34.10 -27.22 -3.25
C ALA A 172 -33.59 -28.64 -3.58
N ARG A 173 -33.68 -29.57 -2.66
CA ARG A 173 -33.63 -30.99 -2.94
C ARG A 173 -34.79 -31.31 -3.83
N ILE A 174 -34.53 -31.99 -4.94
CA ILE A 174 -35.50 -32.75 -5.67
C ILE A 174 -35.27 -34.22 -5.24
N ASP A 175 -36.17 -34.70 -4.41
CA ASP A 175 -36.33 -36.14 -4.19
C ASP A 175 -37.10 -36.71 -5.38
N ASP A 176 -36.53 -37.73 -6.03
CA ASP A 176 -37.19 -38.84 -6.72
C ASP A 176 -36.19 -40.00 -6.80
#